data_7f503389c8575a3607c27331696c3d45
#
_entry.id   7f503389c8575a3607c27331696c3d45
#
_cell.length_a   1.000
_cell.length_b   1.000
_cell.length_c   1.000
_cell.angle_alpha   90.00
_cell.angle_beta   90.00
_cell.angle_gamma   90.00
#
_symmetry.space_group_name_H-M   'P 1'
#
loop_
_entity.id
_entity.type
_entity.pdbx_description
1 polymer ?
#
loop_
_entity_poly.entity_id
_entity_poly.type
_entity_poly.pdbx_seq_one_letter_code
_entity_poly.pdbx_strand_id
1 'polypeptide(L)'
;MSILLGVNIDHVATLRQARGTRYPEPLHAALLAEEAGADGITLHLREDRRHIQERDVRLLAQMLQTRMNFEIAVTEEMLQFAEQIKPKHVCLVPERREELTTEGGLDVAGQQQKIQAACQRLGRLGIDVSLFIDPES
;
A
#
# COMPACT_ATOMS: atom_id res chain seq x y z
N MET A 1 16.17 -7.87 19.50
CA MET A 1 15.41 -7.46 18.32
C MET A 1 13.97 -7.20 18.72
N SER A 2 13.46 -6.02 18.48
CA SER A 2 12.07 -5.66 18.79
C SER A 2 11.18 -5.89 17.57
N ILE A 3 9.91 -6.18 17.83
CA ILE A 3 8.89 -6.30 16.77
C ILE A 3 8.45 -4.89 16.43
N LEU A 4 8.40 -4.59 15.13
CA LEU A 4 7.92 -3.30 14.64
C LEU A 4 6.42 -3.35 14.41
N LEU A 5 5.74 -2.22 14.65
CA LEU A 5 4.30 -2.10 14.47
C LEU A 5 3.98 -1.29 13.23
N GLY A 6 3.30 -1.91 12.28
CA GLY A 6 2.69 -1.22 11.14
C GLY A 6 1.20 -1.03 11.40
N VAL A 7 0.68 0.16 11.12
CA VAL A 7 -0.74 0.47 11.30
C VAL A 7 -1.37 0.79 9.95
N ASN A 8 -2.42 0.06 9.60
CA ASN A 8 -3.18 0.30 8.37
C ASN A 8 -4.29 1.32 8.63
N ILE A 9 -4.39 2.34 7.77
CA ILE A 9 -5.36 3.42 7.94
C ILE A 9 -6.43 3.45 6.84
N ASP A 10 -6.53 2.41 6.02
CA ASP A 10 -7.46 2.37 4.88
C ASP A 10 -8.90 2.62 5.30
N HIS A 11 -9.33 2.04 6.40
CA HIS A 11 -10.74 2.10 6.78
C HIS A 11 -11.17 3.44 7.38
N VAL A 12 -10.24 4.30 7.75
CA VAL A 12 -10.53 5.70 8.06
C VAL A 12 -11.03 6.37 6.78
N ALA A 13 -10.37 6.12 5.65
CA ALA A 13 -10.80 6.60 4.35
C ALA A 13 -12.13 5.96 3.92
N THR A 14 -12.36 4.69 4.25
CA THR A 14 -13.64 4.02 3.98
C THR A 14 -14.80 4.77 4.64
N LEU A 15 -14.64 5.18 5.89
CA LEU A 15 -15.67 5.94 6.61
C LEU A 15 -15.90 7.30 5.95
N ARG A 16 -14.84 8.02 5.60
CA ARG A 16 -14.95 9.30 4.90
C ARG A 16 -15.74 9.15 3.60
N GLN A 17 -15.38 8.15 2.79
CA GLN A 17 -16.04 7.95 1.49
C GLN A 17 -17.51 7.53 1.65
N ALA A 18 -17.81 6.69 2.64
CA ALA A 18 -19.18 6.26 2.93
C ALA A 18 -20.07 7.44 3.35
N ARG A 19 -19.51 8.39 4.09
CA ARG A 19 -20.24 9.58 4.54
C ARG A 19 -20.33 10.65 3.44
N GLY A 20 -19.46 10.62 2.43
CA GLY A 20 -19.40 11.65 1.41
C GLY A 20 -18.88 12.99 1.95
N THR A 21 -18.07 12.96 2.99
CA THR A 21 -17.56 14.17 3.68
C THR A 21 -16.04 14.24 3.55
N ARG A 22 -15.44 15.28 4.14
CA ARG A 22 -13.99 15.45 4.18
C ARG A 22 -13.35 14.79 5.41
N TYR A 23 -14.13 14.20 6.27
CA TYR A 23 -13.70 13.56 7.50
C TYR A 23 -14.38 12.19 7.67
N PRO A 24 -13.78 11.26 8.43
CA PRO A 24 -12.50 11.38 9.12
C PRO A 24 -11.31 11.47 8.17
N GLU A 25 -10.25 12.13 8.61
CA GLU A 25 -9.04 12.40 7.81
C GLU A 25 -7.98 11.32 8.04
N PRO A 26 -7.61 10.54 7.00
CA PRO A 26 -6.59 9.50 7.16
C PRO A 26 -5.23 10.04 7.62
N LEU A 27 -4.83 11.23 7.17
CA LEU A 27 -3.57 11.84 7.60
C LEU A 27 -3.56 12.04 9.11
N HIS A 28 -4.66 12.54 9.67
CA HIS A 28 -4.78 12.75 11.11
C HIS A 28 -4.62 11.43 11.88
N ALA A 29 -5.31 10.38 11.41
CA ALA A 29 -5.21 9.06 12.03
C ALA A 29 -3.79 8.52 11.97
N ALA A 30 -3.10 8.70 10.83
CA ALA A 30 -1.73 8.25 10.66
C ALA A 30 -0.76 8.96 11.63
N LEU A 31 -0.90 10.27 11.77
CA LEU A 31 -0.05 11.04 12.70
C LEU A 31 -0.31 10.66 14.15
N LEU A 32 -1.56 10.38 14.52
CA LEU A 32 -1.89 9.88 15.85
C LEU A 32 -1.26 8.50 16.08
N ALA A 33 -1.29 7.63 15.08
CA ALA A 33 -0.68 6.31 15.19
C ALA A 33 0.82 6.42 15.39
N GLU A 34 1.50 7.30 14.65
CA GLU A 34 2.93 7.56 14.84
C GLU A 34 3.24 8.08 16.25
N GLU A 35 2.45 9.02 16.72
CA GLU A 35 2.59 9.58 18.06
C GLU A 35 2.42 8.52 19.13
N ALA A 36 1.54 7.55 18.89
CA ALA A 36 1.30 6.44 19.81
C ALA A 36 2.36 5.33 19.72
N GLY A 37 3.30 5.43 18.81
CA GLY A 37 4.43 4.49 18.71
C GLY A 37 4.46 3.59 17.49
N ALA A 38 3.63 3.83 16.48
CA ALA A 38 3.70 3.06 15.24
C ALA A 38 5.05 3.28 14.55
N ASP A 39 5.61 2.21 13.99
CA ASP A 39 6.89 2.23 13.27
C ASP A 39 6.71 2.45 11.79
N GLY A 40 5.49 2.26 11.28
CA GLY A 40 5.15 2.47 9.89
C GLY A 40 3.65 2.56 9.68
N ILE A 41 3.25 3.17 8.57
CA ILE A 41 1.86 3.34 8.19
C ILE A 41 1.63 2.62 6.87
N THR A 42 0.61 1.76 6.85
CA THR A 42 0.22 1.01 5.66
C THR A 42 -1.05 1.60 5.07
N LEU A 43 -1.05 1.78 3.77
CA LEU A 43 -2.22 2.21 3.02
C LEU A 43 -2.25 1.59 1.64
N HIS A 44 -3.45 1.36 1.12
CA HIS A 44 -3.69 0.74 -0.17
C HIS A 44 -4.47 1.69 -1.08
N LEU A 45 -3.87 2.09 -2.19
CA LEU A 45 -4.58 2.82 -3.24
C LEU A 45 -5.11 1.78 -4.24
N ARG A 46 -6.40 1.48 -4.13
CA ARG A 46 -7.04 0.54 -5.04
C ARG A 46 -7.31 1.20 -6.40
N GLU A 47 -7.32 0.40 -7.45
CA GLU A 47 -7.63 0.88 -8.80
C GLU A 47 -9.02 1.54 -8.86
N ASP A 48 -9.98 1.03 -8.07
CA ASP A 48 -11.36 1.55 -8.03
C ASP A 48 -11.55 2.75 -7.11
N ARG A 49 -10.52 3.14 -6.37
CA ARG A 49 -10.54 4.31 -5.48
C ARG A 49 -11.67 4.26 -4.45
N ARG A 50 -12.01 3.09 -3.92
CA ARG A 50 -13.14 2.95 -2.98
C ARG A 50 -12.88 3.57 -1.62
N HIS A 51 -11.63 3.80 -1.22
CA HIS A 51 -11.29 4.39 0.08
C HIS A 51 -10.16 5.40 -0.05
N ILE A 52 -8.91 5.00 0.04
CA ILE A 52 -7.75 5.90 -0.12
C ILE A 52 -7.80 6.56 -1.51
N GLN A 53 -7.49 7.85 -1.54
CA GLN A 53 -7.39 8.65 -2.76
C GLN A 53 -5.94 9.08 -2.99
N GLU A 54 -5.61 9.48 -4.20
CA GLU A 54 -4.24 9.93 -4.54
C GLU A 54 -3.80 11.09 -3.64
N ARG A 55 -4.73 11.96 -3.32
CA ARG A 55 -4.52 13.08 -2.40
C ARG A 55 -4.00 12.59 -1.05
N ASP A 56 -4.59 11.51 -0.52
CA ASP A 56 -4.19 10.94 0.76
C ASP A 56 -2.74 10.44 0.70
N VAL A 57 -2.39 9.71 -0.38
CA VAL A 57 -1.04 9.17 -0.55
C VAL A 57 0.00 10.29 -0.61
N ARG A 58 -0.30 11.34 -1.37
CA ARG A 58 0.62 12.47 -1.52
C ARG A 58 0.84 13.21 -0.20
N LEU A 59 -0.23 13.45 0.56
CA LEU A 59 -0.13 14.10 1.86
C LEU A 59 0.66 13.24 2.86
N LEU A 60 0.36 11.95 2.91
CA LEU A 60 1.07 11.04 3.81
C LEU A 60 2.54 10.95 3.45
N ALA A 61 2.88 10.92 2.16
CA ALA A 61 4.27 10.88 1.72
C ALA A 61 5.06 12.11 2.19
N GLN A 62 4.40 13.27 2.30
CA GLN A 62 5.03 14.50 2.76
C GLN A 62 5.10 14.60 4.28
N MET A 63 4.13 14.05 4.99
CA MET A 63 3.93 14.32 6.42
C MET A 63 4.37 13.19 7.35
N LEU A 64 4.42 11.96 6.89
CA LEU A 64 4.83 10.84 7.74
C LEU A 64 6.29 10.98 8.17
N GLN A 65 6.55 10.71 9.44
CA GLN A 65 7.89 10.69 10.01
C GLN A 65 8.44 9.26 10.09
N THR A 66 7.56 8.27 9.96
CA THR A 66 7.91 6.87 9.91
C THR A 66 7.87 6.36 8.46
N ARG A 67 7.84 5.04 8.29
CA ARG A 67 7.88 4.43 6.97
C ARG A 67 6.49 4.27 6.38
N MET A 68 6.35 4.61 5.11
CA MET A 68 5.13 4.29 4.37
C MET A 68 5.28 2.90 3.76
N ASN A 69 4.32 2.02 4.01
CA ASN A 69 4.16 0.77 3.29
C ASN A 69 2.97 0.93 2.35
N PHE A 70 3.25 1.06 1.07
CA PHE A 70 2.25 1.38 0.05
C PHE A 70 1.83 0.12 -0.68
N GLU A 71 0.58 -0.30 -0.49
CA GLU A 71 0.02 -1.46 -1.15
C GLU A 71 -0.60 -1.07 -2.49
N ILE A 72 -0.21 -1.77 -3.55
CA ILE A 72 -0.70 -1.51 -4.91
C ILE A 72 -0.88 -2.80 -5.69
N ALA A 73 -1.81 -2.77 -6.66
CA ALA A 73 -1.89 -3.81 -7.68
C ALA A 73 -0.73 -3.66 -8.67
N VAL A 74 -0.39 -4.75 -9.35
CA VAL A 74 0.72 -4.77 -10.32
C VAL A 74 0.20 -4.27 -11.67
N THR A 75 0.02 -2.97 -11.78
CA THR A 75 -0.42 -2.30 -13.02
C THR A 75 0.54 -1.17 -13.36
N GLU A 76 0.59 -0.81 -14.63
CA GLU A 76 1.46 0.29 -15.08
C GLU A 76 1.12 1.60 -14.37
N GLU A 77 -0.16 1.91 -14.24
CA GLU A 77 -0.62 3.12 -13.56
C GLU A 77 -0.11 3.18 -12.11
N MET A 78 -0.25 2.09 -11.38
CA MET A 78 0.15 2.05 -9.97
C MET A 78 1.67 2.05 -9.80
N LEU A 79 2.38 1.37 -10.70
CA LEU A 79 3.85 1.39 -10.67
C LEU A 79 4.38 2.80 -10.95
N GLN A 80 3.82 3.51 -11.92
CA GLN A 80 4.19 4.90 -12.19
C GLN A 80 3.91 5.80 -10.99
N PHE A 81 2.77 5.61 -10.35
CA PHE A 81 2.41 6.39 -9.16
C PHE A 81 3.39 6.13 -8.02
N ALA A 82 3.71 4.86 -7.77
CA ALA A 82 4.69 4.50 -6.75
C ALA A 82 6.07 5.10 -7.04
N GLU A 83 6.47 5.16 -8.30
CA GLU A 83 7.73 5.81 -8.70
C GLU A 83 7.73 7.30 -8.42
N GLN A 84 6.58 7.96 -8.53
CA GLN A 84 6.45 9.39 -8.18
C GLN A 84 6.51 9.60 -6.68
N ILE A 85 5.83 8.76 -5.92
CA ILE A 85 5.73 8.87 -4.45
C ILE A 85 7.04 8.46 -3.78
N LYS A 86 7.70 7.42 -4.27
CA LYS A 86 8.93 6.85 -3.71
C LYS A 86 8.80 6.50 -2.23
N PRO A 87 7.81 5.66 -1.88
CA PRO A 87 7.69 5.22 -0.49
C PRO A 87 8.86 4.33 -0.12
N LYS A 88 9.10 4.14 1.18
CA LYS A 88 10.16 3.25 1.65
C LYS A 88 9.86 1.80 1.28
N HIS A 89 8.60 1.40 1.38
CA HIS A 89 8.14 0.04 1.10
C HIS A 89 6.93 0.04 0.17
N VAL A 90 6.90 -0.92 -0.74
CA VAL A 90 5.73 -1.23 -1.56
C VAL A 90 5.38 -2.70 -1.32
N CYS A 91 4.10 -2.99 -1.12
CA CYS A 91 3.60 -4.35 -1.09
C CYS A 91 2.72 -4.57 -2.31
N LEU A 92 3.06 -5.54 -3.13
CA LEU A 92 2.25 -5.89 -4.30
C LEU A 92 1.13 -6.82 -3.87
N VAL A 93 -0.12 -6.41 -4.15
CA VAL A 93 -1.32 -7.10 -3.69
C VAL A 93 -2.24 -7.42 -4.86
N PRO A 94 -3.06 -8.48 -4.77
CA PRO A 94 -4.09 -8.75 -5.77
C PRO A 94 -5.32 -7.90 -5.52
N GLU A 95 -5.99 -7.46 -6.58
CA GLU A 95 -7.28 -6.76 -6.48
C GLU A 95 -8.33 -7.44 -7.36
N ARG A 96 -7.90 -8.09 -8.45
CA ARG A 96 -8.78 -8.79 -9.38
C ARG A 96 -8.70 -10.29 -9.16
N ARG A 97 -9.77 -10.99 -9.51
CA ARG A 97 -9.88 -12.43 -9.30
C ARG A 97 -8.77 -13.22 -10.01
N GLU A 98 -8.37 -12.82 -11.20
CA GLU A 98 -7.32 -13.48 -11.98
C GLU A 98 -5.92 -13.27 -11.42
N GLU A 99 -5.76 -12.36 -10.46
CA GLU A 99 -4.49 -12.10 -9.79
C GLU A 99 -4.31 -12.94 -8.53
N LEU A 100 -5.38 -13.63 -8.10
CA LEU A 100 -5.44 -14.34 -6.83
C LEU A 100 -5.05 -15.80 -6.97
N THR A 101 -4.49 -16.37 -5.89
CA THR A 101 -4.46 -17.80 -5.67
C THR A 101 -5.81 -18.26 -5.11
N THR A 102 -5.98 -19.57 -4.89
CA THR A 102 -7.21 -20.11 -4.29
C THR A 102 -7.41 -19.63 -2.84
N GLU A 103 -6.33 -19.30 -2.13
CA GLU A 103 -6.38 -18.83 -0.74
C GLU A 103 -6.48 -17.31 -0.62
N GLY A 104 -6.32 -16.57 -1.70
CA GLY A 104 -6.49 -15.11 -1.72
C GLY A 104 -5.22 -14.28 -1.78
N GLY A 105 -4.04 -14.90 -1.79
CA GLY A 105 -2.77 -14.20 -2.00
C GLY A 105 -2.49 -13.92 -3.48
N LEU A 106 -1.45 -13.16 -3.74
CA LEU A 106 -1.02 -12.86 -5.11
C LEU A 106 -0.48 -14.13 -5.79
N ASP A 107 -0.99 -14.43 -6.99
CA ASP A 107 -0.53 -15.58 -7.78
C ASP A 107 0.83 -15.27 -8.42
N VAL A 108 1.90 -15.48 -7.66
CA VAL A 108 3.27 -15.20 -8.09
C VAL A 108 3.70 -16.16 -9.20
N ALA A 109 3.40 -17.44 -9.05
CA ALA A 109 3.80 -18.47 -10.02
C ALA A 109 3.19 -18.22 -11.40
N GLY A 110 1.90 -17.83 -11.43
CA GLY A 110 1.19 -17.56 -12.68
C GLY A 110 1.55 -16.24 -13.32
N GLN A 111 2.20 -15.32 -12.59
CA GLN A 111 2.53 -13.97 -13.05
C GLN A 111 4.01 -13.64 -12.85
N GLN A 112 4.86 -14.64 -12.84
CA GLN A 112 6.27 -14.51 -12.45
C GLN A 112 6.99 -13.37 -13.17
N GLN A 113 6.89 -13.30 -14.51
CA GLN A 113 7.59 -12.28 -15.30
C GLN A 113 7.12 -10.87 -14.94
N LYS A 114 5.82 -10.69 -14.85
CA LYS A 114 5.20 -9.40 -14.53
C LYS A 114 5.62 -8.90 -13.14
N ILE A 115 5.56 -9.78 -12.14
CA ILE A 115 5.92 -9.46 -10.77
C ILE A 115 7.42 -9.20 -10.65
N GLN A 116 8.25 -10.03 -11.30
CA GLN A 116 9.69 -9.82 -11.30
C GLN A 116 10.07 -8.47 -11.89
N ALA A 117 9.46 -8.10 -13.02
CA ALA A 117 9.71 -6.81 -13.65
C ALA A 117 9.33 -5.65 -12.73
N ALA A 118 8.19 -5.77 -12.04
CA ALA A 118 7.75 -4.75 -11.08
C ALA A 118 8.73 -4.62 -9.91
N CYS A 119 9.19 -5.75 -9.35
CA CYS A 119 10.16 -5.74 -8.25
C CYS A 119 11.48 -5.11 -8.67
N GLN A 120 11.97 -5.42 -9.86
CA GLN A 120 13.21 -4.83 -10.37
C GLN A 120 13.06 -3.32 -10.60
N ARG A 121 11.93 -2.92 -11.18
CA ARG A 121 11.64 -1.52 -11.47
C ARG A 121 11.62 -0.66 -10.20
N LEU A 122 10.91 -1.11 -9.18
CA LEU A 122 10.83 -0.40 -7.91
C LEU A 122 12.14 -0.49 -7.13
N GLY A 123 12.79 -1.65 -7.17
CA GLY A 123 14.07 -1.85 -6.49
C GLY A 123 15.19 -0.93 -6.97
N ARG A 124 15.17 -0.55 -8.25
CA ARG A 124 16.15 0.39 -8.82
C ARG A 124 16.06 1.77 -8.18
N LEU A 125 14.91 2.11 -7.60
CA LEU A 125 14.69 3.39 -6.91
C LEU A 125 14.96 3.28 -5.41
N GLY A 126 15.47 2.14 -4.94
CA GLY A 126 15.73 1.92 -3.52
C GLY A 126 14.50 1.58 -2.70
N ILE A 127 13.41 1.20 -3.36
CA ILE A 127 12.16 0.81 -2.68
C ILE A 127 12.25 -0.66 -2.32
N ASP A 128 11.95 -0.98 -1.05
CA ASP A 128 11.85 -2.36 -0.59
C ASP A 128 10.48 -2.92 -1.01
N VAL A 129 10.47 -4.04 -1.73
CA VAL A 129 9.25 -4.62 -2.27
C VAL A 129 8.93 -5.92 -1.54
N SER A 130 7.68 -6.06 -1.10
CA SER A 130 7.15 -7.30 -0.56
C SER A 130 5.96 -7.75 -1.40
N LEU A 131 5.59 -9.03 -1.23
CA LEU A 131 4.48 -9.64 -1.97
C LEU A 131 3.47 -10.17 -0.97
N PHE A 132 2.20 -9.90 -1.22
CA PHE A 132 1.10 -10.41 -0.39
C PHE A 132 0.79 -11.83 -0.85
N ILE A 133 1.36 -12.82 -0.17
CA ILE A 133 1.27 -14.22 -0.57
C ILE A 133 0.60 -15.07 0.51
N ASP A 134 0.16 -16.26 0.11
CA ASP A 134 -0.31 -17.28 1.04
C ASP A 134 0.88 -18.09 1.56
N PRO A 135 0.80 -18.61 2.80
CA PRO A 135 1.94 -19.33 3.40
C PRO A 135 2.38 -20.56 2.66
N GLU A 136 1.49 -21.18 1.89
CA GLU A 136 1.74 -22.43 1.20
C GLU A 136 1.80 -22.30 -0.33
N SER A 137 1.83 -21.11 -0.86
CA SER A 137 1.84 -20.90 -2.30
C SER A 137 3.25 -20.79 -2.87
#